data_56fd7258b94cffd1f3b87b8f28e667be
#
_entry.id   56fd7258b94cffd1f3b87b8f28e667be
#
_cell.length_a   1.000
_cell.length_b   1.000
_cell.length_c   1.000
_cell.angle_alpha   90.00
_cell.angle_beta   90.00
_cell.angle_gamma   90.00
#
_symmetry.space_group_name_H-M   'P 1'
#
loop_
_entity.id
_entity.type
_entity.pdbx_description
1 polymer ?
#
loop_
_entity_poly.entity_id
_entity_poly.type
_entity_poly.pdbx_seq_one_letter_code
_entity_poly.pdbx_strand_id
1 'polypeptide(L)'
;MKQLIQTILKTGPLFLVIAFMVLSGCQQQKPDPSQEQKPILDKGIAIWNNGNLDEVGEVWDESVVRSVNQLPDVKGVEGMKKVISGFRTAYPDAKLTANEVIFAENKAILRWTFTGTNTGSGEMPPTGKKIKIWGITILHFANGKISREIVAYNNQALIEQLGFAMIPPKGSK
;
A
#
# COMPACT_ATOMS: atom_id res chain seq x y z
N MET A 1 -33.38 52.14 -37.15
CA MET A 1 -32.69 50.92 -37.60
C MET A 1 -31.17 51.10 -37.65
N LYS A 2 -30.59 52.07 -38.29
CA LYS A 2 -29.11 52.27 -38.40
C LYS A 2 -28.38 52.46 -37.03
N GLN A 3 -28.96 53.16 -36.05
CA GLN A 3 -28.35 53.35 -34.74
C GLN A 3 -28.29 52.06 -33.89
N LEU A 4 -29.30 51.18 -34.01
CA LEU A 4 -29.36 49.91 -33.28
C LEU A 4 -28.24 48.96 -33.76
N ILE A 5 -28.02 48.91 -35.06
CA ILE A 5 -26.96 48.10 -35.69
C ILE A 5 -25.56 48.56 -35.29
N GLN A 6 -25.32 49.87 -35.17
CA GLN A 6 -24.04 50.40 -34.74
C GLN A 6 -23.71 50.14 -33.27
N THR A 7 -24.72 50.03 -32.41
CA THR A 7 -24.53 49.68 -30.99
C THR A 7 -24.16 48.21 -30.83
N ILE A 8 -24.79 47.29 -31.59
CA ILE A 8 -24.51 45.87 -31.58
C ILE A 8 -23.08 45.58 -32.10
N LEU A 9 -22.60 46.32 -33.11
CA LEU A 9 -21.26 46.14 -33.64
C LEU A 9 -20.13 46.64 -32.65
N LYS A 10 -20.43 47.60 -31.77
CA LYS A 10 -19.45 48.12 -30.80
C LYS A 10 -19.35 47.28 -29.52
N THR A 11 -20.40 46.61 -29.13
CA THR A 11 -20.44 45.81 -27.88
C THR A 11 -20.32 44.31 -28.12
N GLY A 12 -20.62 43.84 -29.35
CA GLY A 12 -20.60 42.39 -29.69
C GLY A 12 -19.26 41.68 -29.40
N PRO A 13 -18.10 42.26 -29.81
CA PRO A 13 -16.82 41.56 -29.55
C PRO A 13 -16.42 41.54 -28.08
N LEU A 14 -16.86 42.54 -27.28
CA LEU A 14 -16.57 42.54 -25.84
C LEU A 14 -17.33 41.47 -25.08
N PHE A 15 -18.60 41.20 -25.42
CA PHE A 15 -19.41 40.12 -24.84
C PHE A 15 -18.84 38.75 -25.22
N LEU A 16 -18.33 38.57 -26.42
CA LEU A 16 -17.74 37.31 -26.89
C LEU A 16 -16.42 36.98 -26.18
N VAL A 17 -15.59 37.98 -25.87
CA VAL A 17 -14.35 37.81 -25.11
C VAL A 17 -14.63 37.45 -23.65
N ILE A 18 -15.62 38.10 -23.03
CA ILE A 18 -16.00 37.81 -21.64
C ILE A 18 -16.60 36.38 -21.54
N ALA A 19 -17.42 35.95 -22.49
CA ALA A 19 -17.96 34.61 -22.54
C ALA A 19 -16.86 33.54 -22.72
N PHE A 20 -15.78 33.85 -23.45
CA PHE A 20 -14.65 32.93 -23.63
C PHE A 20 -13.76 32.83 -22.39
N MET A 21 -13.64 33.87 -21.57
CA MET A 21 -12.90 33.83 -20.29
C MET A 21 -13.61 33.02 -19.21
N VAL A 22 -14.95 32.96 -19.24
CA VAL A 22 -15.70 32.17 -18.24
C VAL A 22 -15.66 30.67 -18.56
N LEU A 23 -15.38 30.28 -19.82
CA LEU A 23 -15.22 28.89 -20.25
C LEU A 23 -13.80 28.34 -20.01
N SER A 24 -12.85 29.18 -19.60
CA SER A 24 -11.58 28.71 -19.03
C SER A 24 -11.84 28.13 -17.63
N GLY A 25 -12.66 27.08 -17.62
CA GLY A 25 -13.06 26.37 -16.41
C GLY A 25 -11.82 26.02 -15.60
N CYS A 26 -11.82 26.35 -14.34
CA CYS A 26 -10.93 25.77 -13.35
C CYS A 26 -10.88 24.26 -13.59
N GLN A 27 -9.84 23.79 -14.26
CA GLN A 27 -9.45 22.37 -14.13
C GLN A 27 -9.11 22.22 -12.66
N GLN A 28 -10.08 21.77 -11.89
CA GLN A 28 -9.88 21.40 -10.50
C GLN A 28 -8.83 20.28 -10.52
N GLN A 29 -7.61 20.66 -10.23
CA GLN A 29 -6.49 19.71 -10.17
C GLN A 29 -6.88 18.69 -9.11
N LYS A 30 -7.07 17.42 -9.51
CA LYS A 30 -7.37 16.35 -8.55
C LYS A 30 -6.29 16.39 -7.47
N PRO A 31 -6.67 16.32 -6.18
CA PRO A 31 -5.70 16.26 -5.10
C PRO A 31 -4.69 15.14 -5.36
N ASP A 32 -3.42 15.37 -5.07
CA ASP A 32 -2.39 14.34 -5.16
C ASP A 32 -2.70 13.23 -4.13
N PRO A 33 -3.00 12.01 -4.56
CA PRO A 33 -3.36 10.91 -3.66
C PRO A 33 -2.28 10.62 -2.61
N SER A 34 -1.03 10.97 -2.88
CA SER A 34 0.08 10.76 -1.95
C SER A 34 -0.06 11.57 -0.67
N GLN A 35 -0.72 12.73 -0.71
CA GLN A 35 -0.89 13.59 0.47
C GLN A 35 -1.70 12.91 1.58
N GLU A 36 -2.72 12.14 1.22
CA GLU A 36 -3.55 11.42 2.17
C GLU A 36 -3.02 10.01 2.48
N GLN A 37 -2.51 9.32 1.47
CA GLN A 37 -2.14 7.90 1.59
C GLN A 37 -0.75 7.70 2.19
N LYS A 38 0.20 8.59 1.92
CA LYS A 38 1.58 8.44 2.39
C LYS A 38 1.71 8.42 3.92
N PRO A 39 1.06 9.31 4.69
CA PRO A 39 1.12 9.26 6.15
C PRO A 39 0.61 7.92 6.73
N ILE A 40 -0.46 7.36 6.14
CA ILE A 40 -1.03 6.07 6.55
C ILE A 40 -0.03 4.94 6.27
N LEU A 41 0.56 4.94 5.08
CA LEU A 41 1.58 3.96 4.70
C LEU A 41 2.82 4.03 5.60
N ASP A 42 3.34 5.23 5.84
CA ASP A 42 4.52 5.45 6.68
C ASP A 42 4.27 4.96 8.11
N LYS A 43 3.08 5.24 8.67
CA LYS A 43 2.67 4.72 9.98
C LYS A 43 2.56 3.19 9.98
N GLY A 44 1.99 2.60 8.94
CA GLY A 44 1.93 1.14 8.78
C GLY A 44 3.31 0.50 8.77
N ILE A 45 4.27 1.07 8.03
CA ILE A 45 5.66 0.61 8.00
C ILE A 45 6.31 0.76 9.40
N ALA A 46 6.04 1.85 10.11
CA ALA A 46 6.55 2.05 11.46
C ALA A 46 6.02 0.97 12.42
N ILE A 47 4.74 0.61 12.36
CA ILE A 47 4.13 -0.46 13.16
C ILE A 47 4.79 -1.81 12.86
N TRP A 48 5.03 -2.14 11.59
CA TRP A 48 5.77 -3.34 11.21
C TRP A 48 7.19 -3.39 11.82
N ASN A 49 7.85 -2.23 11.92
CA ASN A 49 9.23 -2.12 12.40
C ASN A 49 9.35 -2.06 13.91
N ASN A 50 8.42 -1.42 14.62
CA ASN A 50 8.48 -1.24 16.07
C ASN A 50 7.63 -2.23 16.85
N GLY A 51 6.62 -2.86 16.21
CA GLY A 51 5.72 -3.82 16.84
C GLY A 51 4.66 -3.19 17.73
N ASN A 52 4.36 -1.88 17.57
CA ASN A 52 3.32 -1.21 18.34
C ASN A 52 1.92 -1.65 17.87
N LEU A 53 1.40 -2.72 18.47
CA LEU A 53 0.13 -3.34 18.06
C LEU A 53 -1.10 -2.50 18.42
N ASP A 54 -0.98 -1.58 19.38
CA ASP A 54 -2.11 -0.73 19.78
C ASP A 54 -2.51 0.26 18.68
N GLU A 55 -1.58 0.64 17.83
CA GLU A 55 -1.81 1.55 16.71
C GLU A 55 -2.33 0.87 15.42
N VAL A 56 -2.45 -0.46 15.39
CA VAL A 56 -2.88 -1.19 14.18
C VAL A 56 -4.23 -0.71 13.68
N GLY A 57 -5.21 -0.50 14.58
CA GLY A 57 -6.54 0.00 14.22
C GLY A 57 -6.58 1.45 13.72
N GLU A 58 -5.50 2.21 13.86
CA GLU A 58 -5.41 3.56 13.29
C GLU A 58 -5.03 3.53 11.80
N VAL A 59 -4.35 2.48 11.36
CA VAL A 59 -3.86 2.30 9.98
C VAL A 59 -4.75 1.37 9.17
N TRP A 60 -5.17 0.24 9.76
CA TRP A 60 -6.00 -0.76 9.07
C TRP A 60 -7.45 -0.67 9.52
N ASP A 61 -8.35 -0.80 8.54
CA ASP A 61 -9.80 -0.84 8.79
C ASP A 61 -10.18 -2.09 9.59
N GLU A 62 -11.25 -1.99 10.40
CA GLU A 62 -11.77 -3.12 11.20
C GLU A 62 -12.11 -4.34 10.34
N SER A 63 -12.51 -4.11 9.09
CA SER A 63 -12.86 -5.14 8.10
C SER A 63 -11.73 -5.47 7.14
N VAL A 64 -10.50 -5.01 7.38
CA VAL A 64 -9.37 -5.21 6.47
C VAL A 64 -9.20 -6.66 6.05
N VAL A 65 -8.89 -6.87 4.78
CA VAL A 65 -8.55 -8.20 4.23
C VAL A 65 -7.14 -8.16 3.67
N ARG A 66 -6.27 -9.02 4.19
CA ARG A 66 -4.92 -9.21 3.68
C ARG A 66 -4.80 -10.57 3.01
N SER A 67 -4.56 -10.57 1.70
CA SER A 67 -4.29 -11.76 0.89
C SER A 67 -2.79 -11.86 0.61
N VAL A 68 -2.19 -13.00 0.87
CA VAL A 68 -0.74 -13.24 0.66
C VAL A 68 -0.56 -14.44 -0.24
N ASN A 69 -0.03 -14.24 -1.46
CA ASN A 69 0.10 -15.30 -2.45
C ASN A 69 -1.23 -16.07 -2.61
N GLN A 70 -1.24 -17.37 -2.32
CA GLN A 70 -2.43 -18.24 -2.34
C GLN A 70 -2.77 -18.81 -0.96
N LEU A 71 -2.27 -18.17 0.12
CA LEU A 71 -2.61 -18.53 1.49
C LEU A 71 -4.02 -18.04 1.86
N PRO A 72 -4.64 -18.62 2.90
CA PRO A 72 -5.91 -18.10 3.42
C PRO A 72 -5.82 -16.63 3.82
N ASP A 73 -6.88 -15.89 3.53
CA ASP A 73 -6.97 -14.46 3.87
C ASP A 73 -6.89 -14.23 5.38
N VAL A 74 -6.11 -13.24 5.77
CA VAL A 74 -6.13 -12.66 7.11
C VAL A 74 -7.17 -11.56 7.15
N LYS A 75 -8.04 -11.56 8.17
CA LYS A 75 -9.17 -10.63 8.27
C LYS A 75 -9.13 -9.84 9.57
N GLY A 76 -9.46 -8.56 9.45
CA GLY A 76 -9.64 -7.62 10.55
C GLY A 76 -8.36 -7.20 11.26
N VAL A 77 -8.50 -6.20 12.12
CA VAL A 77 -7.41 -5.62 12.92
C VAL A 77 -6.71 -6.69 13.78
N GLU A 78 -7.46 -7.57 14.42
CA GLU A 78 -6.88 -8.63 15.25
C GLU A 78 -6.08 -9.66 14.43
N GLY A 79 -6.51 -9.92 13.20
CA GLY A 79 -5.73 -10.74 12.25
C GLY A 79 -4.41 -10.06 11.90
N MET A 80 -4.43 -8.76 11.62
CA MET A 80 -3.21 -7.97 11.35
C MET A 80 -2.26 -7.95 12.54
N LYS A 81 -2.75 -7.75 13.77
CA LYS A 81 -1.93 -7.81 14.99
C LYS A 81 -1.21 -9.15 15.12
N LYS A 82 -1.93 -10.27 14.88
CA LYS A 82 -1.33 -11.61 14.93
C LYS A 82 -0.22 -11.79 13.89
N VAL A 83 -0.42 -11.32 12.66
CA VAL A 83 0.60 -11.39 11.61
C VAL A 83 1.85 -10.59 12.00
N ILE A 84 1.68 -9.32 12.39
CA ILE A 84 2.79 -8.45 12.77
C ILE A 84 3.54 -9.02 13.98
N SER A 85 2.82 -9.42 15.02
CA SER A 85 3.39 -10.05 16.22
C SER A 85 4.15 -11.34 15.88
N GLY A 86 3.58 -12.21 15.04
CA GLY A 86 4.23 -13.45 14.61
C GLY A 86 5.56 -13.21 13.89
N PHE A 87 5.58 -12.26 12.95
CA PHE A 87 6.82 -11.89 12.28
C PHE A 87 7.85 -11.27 13.23
N ARG A 88 7.42 -10.40 14.14
CA ARG A 88 8.31 -9.79 15.15
C ARG A 88 8.86 -10.82 16.14
N THR A 89 8.07 -11.84 16.47
CA THR A 89 8.54 -12.95 17.32
C THR A 89 9.56 -13.80 16.59
N ALA A 90 9.28 -14.21 15.34
CA ALA A 90 10.20 -15.05 14.56
C ALA A 90 11.50 -14.32 14.16
N TYR A 91 11.40 -13.01 13.93
CA TYR A 91 12.50 -12.13 13.51
C TYR A 91 12.59 -10.90 14.39
N PRO A 92 13.17 -10.98 15.61
CA PRO A 92 13.19 -9.85 16.56
C PRO A 92 13.88 -8.57 16.02
N ASP A 93 14.83 -8.72 15.10
CA ASP A 93 15.55 -7.64 14.41
C ASP A 93 14.92 -7.27 13.05
N ALA A 94 13.65 -7.66 12.84
CA ALA A 94 12.94 -7.43 11.58
C ALA A 94 12.93 -5.96 11.17
N LYS A 95 13.22 -5.72 9.88
CA LYS A 95 13.12 -4.41 9.26
C LYS A 95 12.41 -4.50 7.90
N LEU A 96 11.30 -3.78 7.79
CA LEU A 96 10.58 -3.53 6.56
C LEU A 96 10.99 -2.16 6.00
N THR A 97 11.40 -2.13 4.74
CA THR A 97 11.81 -0.90 4.04
C THR A 97 10.96 -0.72 2.80
N ALA A 98 10.30 0.43 2.66
CA ALA A 98 9.69 0.84 1.40
C ALA A 98 10.80 1.27 0.43
N ASN A 99 10.89 0.60 -0.72
CA ASN A 99 11.88 0.92 -1.73
C ASN A 99 11.31 1.82 -2.83
N GLU A 100 10.04 1.65 -3.13
CA GLU A 100 9.33 2.38 -4.17
C GLU A 100 7.84 2.38 -3.85
N VAL A 101 7.17 3.52 -4.05
CA VAL A 101 5.73 3.64 -3.87
C VAL A 101 5.14 4.40 -5.04
N ILE A 102 4.08 3.85 -5.61
CA ILE A 102 3.27 4.49 -6.64
C ILE A 102 1.88 4.71 -6.04
N PHE A 103 1.46 5.97 -5.93
CA PHE A 103 0.14 6.33 -5.43
C PHE A 103 -0.85 6.53 -6.58
N ALA A 104 -2.07 6.06 -6.40
CA ALA A 104 -3.21 6.27 -7.29
C ALA A 104 -4.44 6.64 -6.43
N GLU A 105 -5.56 7.01 -7.06
CA GLU A 105 -6.72 7.62 -6.41
C GLU A 105 -7.10 7.02 -5.03
N ASN A 106 -7.27 5.70 -4.95
CA ASN A 106 -7.59 4.99 -3.71
C ASN A 106 -6.70 3.76 -3.48
N LYS A 107 -5.51 3.76 -4.10
CA LYS A 107 -4.58 2.62 -4.07
C LYS A 107 -3.15 3.10 -4.01
N ALA A 108 -2.28 2.26 -3.44
CA ALA A 108 -0.85 2.38 -3.65
C ALA A 108 -0.24 1.02 -4.00
N ILE A 109 0.83 1.06 -4.79
CA ILE A 109 1.68 -0.10 -5.03
C ILE A 109 2.99 0.16 -4.29
N LEU A 110 3.30 -0.69 -3.34
CA LEU A 110 4.50 -0.64 -2.54
C LEU A 110 5.44 -1.79 -2.92
N ARG A 111 6.64 -1.48 -3.42
CA ARG A 111 7.75 -2.44 -3.48
C ARG A 111 8.58 -2.30 -2.21
N TRP A 112 8.79 -3.40 -1.51
CA TRP A 112 9.44 -3.43 -0.21
C TRP A 112 10.53 -4.47 -0.12
N THR A 113 11.43 -4.27 0.84
CA THR A 113 12.42 -5.27 1.29
C THR A 113 12.17 -5.57 2.77
N PHE A 114 12.18 -6.84 3.12
CA PHE A 114 12.14 -7.33 4.49
C PHE A 114 13.44 -8.05 4.81
N THR A 115 14.06 -7.67 5.93
CA THR A 115 15.27 -8.32 6.46
C THR A 115 15.03 -8.72 7.90
N GLY A 116 15.71 -9.76 8.37
CA GLY A 116 15.67 -10.18 9.76
C GLY A 116 16.49 -11.45 9.98
N THR A 117 16.72 -11.79 11.25
CA THR A 117 17.39 -13.03 11.67
C THR A 117 16.36 -13.93 12.35
N ASN A 118 16.18 -15.14 11.84
CA ASN A 118 15.21 -16.11 12.38
C ASN A 118 15.72 -16.74 13.66
N THR A 119 15.58 -16.03 14.78
CA THR A 119 16.04 -16.47 16.10
C THR A 119 14.91 -16.79 17.07
N GLY A 120 13.68 -16.36 16.77
CA GLY A 120 12.53 -16.60 17.62
C GLY A 120 11.61 -17.71 17.10
N SER A 121 10.68 -18.11 17.95
CA SER A 121 9.66 -19.11 17.60
C SER A 121 8.66 -18.55 16.58
N GLY A 122 8.16 -19.38 15.68
CA GLY A 122 7.18 -19.02 14.65
C GLY A 122 6.60 -20.26 14.00
N GLU A 123 6.00 -20.10 12.81
CA GLU A 123 5.51 -21.24 12.01
C GLU A 123 6.65 -22.21 11.63
N MET A 124 7.86 -21.69 11.52
CA MET A 124 9.07 -22.51 11.34
C MET A 124 9.96 -22.41 12.57
N PRO A 125 10.71 -23.48 12.91
CA PRO A 125 11.64 -23.44 14.02
C PRO A 125 12.75 -22.40 13.77
N PRO A 126 13.33 -21.80 14.83
CA PRO A 126 14.42 -20.85 14.69
C PRO A 126 15.66 -21.53 14.07
N THR A 127 16.17 -20.93 13.01
CA THR A 127 17.32 -21.45 12.25
C THR A 127 18.60 -20.66 12.49
N GLY A 128 18.50 -19.48 13.13
CA GLY A 128 19.60 -18.53 13.28
C GLY A 128 20.03 -17.85 11.97
N LYS A 129 19.33 -18.12 10.87
CA LYS A 129 19.67 -17.59 9.55
C LYS A 129 19.16 -16.17 9.35
N LYS A 130 19.95 -15.36 8.66
CA LYS A 130 19.53 -14.06 8.16
C LYS A 130 18.80 -14.22 6.85
N ILE A 131 17.72 -13.46 6.69
CA ILE A 131 16.96 -13.41 5.45
C ILE A 131 16.94 -11.99 4.89
N LYS A 132 16.85 -11.91 3.57
CA LYS A 132 16.54 -10.69 2.83
C LYS A 132 15.63 -11.06 1.67
N ILE A 133 14.37 -10.71 1.79
CA ILE A 133 13.37 -10.92 0.73
C ILE A 133 12.80 -9.59 0.30
N TRP A 134 12.25 -9.54 -0.90
CA TRP A 134 11.49 -8.42 -1.38
C TRP A 134 10.13 -8.88 -1.91
N GLY A 135 9.20 -7.97 -1.95
CA GLY A 135 7.87 -8.23 -2.47
C GLY A 135 7.16 -6.97 -2.90
N ILE A 136 5.95 -7.15 -3.36
CA ILE A 136 5.04 -6.09 -3.76
C ILE A 136 3.75 -6.24 -2.96
N THR A 137 3.21 -5.12 -2.53
CA THR A 137 1.88 -5.03 -1.93
C THR A 137 1.05 -4.02 -2.70
N ILE A 138 -0.15 -4.41 -3.10
CA ILE A 138 -1.18 -3.50 -3.56
C ILE A 138 -2.04 -3.16 -2.34
N LEU A 139 -2.07 -1.89 -1.99
CA LEU A 139 -2.86 -1.33 -0.90
C LEU A 139 -4.12 -0.68 -1.47
N HIS A 140 -5.27 -0.92 -0.85
CA HIS A 140 -6.50 -0.20 -1.12
C HIS A 140 -6.86 0.63 0.10
N PHE A 141 -7.21 1.88 -0.12
CA PHE A 141 -7.59 2.82 0.94
C PHE A 141 -9.09 3.10 0.88
N ALA A 142 -9.70 3.18 2.05
CA ALA A 142 -11.07 3.61 2.25
C ALA A 142 -11.18 4.30 3.61
N ASN A 143 -11.92 5.41 3.68
CA ASN A 143 -12.17 6.14 4.93
C ASN A 143 -10.88 6.50 5.71
N GLY A 144 -9.81 6.85 5.00
CA GLY A 144 -8.53 7.20 5.61
C GLY A 144 -7.77 6.02 6.22
N LYS A 145 -8.08 4.77 5.85
CA LYS A 145 -7.40 3.56 6.34
C LYS A 145 -7.14 2.57 5.22
N ILE A 146 -6.25 1.61 5.46
CA ILE A 146 -6.02 0.47 4.57
C ILE A 146 -7.17 -0.52 4.76
N SER A 147 -7.98 -0.72 3.72
CA SER A 147 -9.12 -1.64 3.71
C SER A 147 -8.77 -3.00 3.10
N ARG A 148 -7.72 -3.06 2.26
CA ARG A 148 -7.26 -4.31 1.67
C ARG A 148 -5.77 -4.26 1.35
N GLU A 149 -5.10 -5.40 1.53
CA GLU A 149 -3.73 -5.65 1.08
C GLU A 149 -3.68 -6.89 0.20
N ILE A 150 -3.03 -6.81 -0.95
CA ILE A 150 -2.70 -7.95 -1.79
C ILE A 150 -1.18 -8.02 -1.86
N VAL A 151 -0.61 -9.06 -1.27
CA VAL A 151 0.83 -9.21 -1.08
C VAL A 151 1.36 -10.36 -1.91
N ALA A 152 2.43 -10.11 -2.64
CA ALA A 152 3.17 -11.14 -3.37
C ALA A 152 4.66 -11.05 -3.07
N TYR A 153 5.26 -12.18 -2.75
CA TYR A 153 6.71 -12.34 -2.60
C TYR A 153 7.13 -13.77 -2.91
N ASN A 154 8.43 -13.99 -3.15
CA ASN A 154 8.97 -15.32 -3.41
C ASN A 154 9.14 -16.09 -2.10
N ASN A 155 8.14 -16.92 -1.77
CA ASN A 155 8.16 -17.77 -0.57
C ASN A 155 9.23 -18.85 -0.63
N GLN A 156 9.53 -19.38 -1.82
CA GLN A 156 10.61 -20.37 -1.99
C GLN A 156 11.96 -19.77 -1.60
N ALA A 157 12.26 -18.56 -2.06
CA ALA A 157 13.52 -17.88 -1.70
C ALA A 157 13.62 -17.64 -0.17
N LEU A 158 12.52 -17.39 0.52
CA LEU A 158 12.49 -17.30 1.99
C LEU A 158 12.87 -18.64 2.62
N ILE A 159 12.23 -19.73 2.21
CA ILE A 159 12.44 -21.08 2.72
C ILE A 159 13.90 -21.52 2.50
N GLU A 160 14.45 -21.28 1.31
CA GLU A 160 15.84 -21.60 0.96
C GLU A 160 16.84 -20.80 1.81
N GLN A 161 16.62 -19.51 2.04
CA GLN A 161 17.47 -18.68 2.90
C GLN A 161 17.45 -19.16 4.36
N LEU A 162 16.34 -19.71 4.82
CA LEU A 162 16.22 -20.33 6.15
C LEU A 162 16.92 -21.69 6.23
N GLY A 163 17.41 -22.23 5.10
CA GLY A 163 18.14 -23.47 5.03
C GLY A 163 17.27 -24.73 4.87
N PHE A 164 15.98 -24.55 4.54
CA PHE A 164 15.12 -25.66 4.19
C PHE A 164 15.25 -26.02 2.70
N ALA A 165 15.15 -27.31 2.38
CA ALA A 165 15.12 -27.79 1.01
C ALA A 165 13.76 -28.38 0.67
N MET A 166 13.30 -28.18 -0.55
CA MET A 166 12.14 -28.92 -1.08
C MET A 166 12.55 -30.35 -1.39
N ILE A 167 11.89 -31.30 -0.76
CA ILE A 167 12.12 -32.73 -1.01
C ILE A 167 11.04 -33.22 -2.00
N PRO A 168 11.42 -33.84 -3.13
CA PRO A 168 10.45 -34.43 -4.04
C PRO A 168 9.55 -35.45 -3.33
N PRO A 169 8.29 -35.63 -3.76
CA PRO A 169 7.42 -36.66 -3.22
C PRO A 169 8.07 -38.05 -3.31
N LYS A 170 7.96 -38.85 -2.25
CA LYS A 170 8.40 -40.26 -2.29
C LYS A 170 7.66 -40.98 -3.40
N GLY A 171 8.36 -41.49 -4.41
CA GLY A 171 7.77 -42.28 -5.50
C GLY A 171 7.68 -41.59 -6.87
N SER A 172 8.14 -40.32 -7.04
CA SER A 172 8.33 -39.77 -8.39
C SER A 172 9.60 -40.36 -9.00
N LYS A 173 9.41 -41.44 -9.79
CA LYS A 173 10.39 -41.93 -10.79
C LYS A 173 10.09 -41.29 -12.13
#